data_5f6dcf92eb0bc3ab45e2dddd490a940f
#
_entry.id   5f6dcf92eb0bc3ab45e2dddd490a940f
#
_cell.length_a   1.000
_cell.length_b   1.000
_cell.length_c   1.000
_cell.angle_alpha   90.00
_cell.angle_beta   90.00
_cell.angle_gamma   90.00
#
_symmetry.space_group_name_H-M   'P 1'
#
loop_
_entity.id
_entity.type
_entity.pdbx_description
1 polymer ?
#
loop_
_entity_poly.entity_id
_entity_poly.type
_entity_poly.pdbx_seq_one_letter_code
_entity_poly.pdbx_strand_id
1 'polypeptide(L)'
;WEHKIQAIAQQCVETYLALGDHEQAIEVANHVLQALPLNTPLTEALMRAHAATGDLTTVDTVYRAYTDGLVRVLNTDPDDTTTDLHHQLVTAS
;
A
#
# COMPACT_ATOMS: atom_id res chain seq x y z
N TRP A 1 9.90 16.14 -9.96
CA TRP A 1 8.60 15.96 -10.63
C TRP A 1 7.85 14.74 -10.10
N GLU A 2 8.51 13.62 -10.06
CA GLU A 2 7.94 12.38 -9.53
C GLU A 2 7.58 12.51 -8.05
N HIS A 3 8.35 13.25 -7.28
CA HIS A 3 8.09 13.49 -5.86
C HIS A 3 6.77 14.19 -5.62
N LYS A 4 6.41 15.16 -6.46
CA LYS A 4 5.14 15.86 -6.33
C LYS A 4 3.96 14.95 -6.58
N ILE A 5 4.05 14.11 -7.60
CA ILE A 5 2.98 13.16 -7.93
C ILE A 5 2.81 12.15 -6.80
N GLN A 6 3.91 11.63 -6.27
CA GLN A 6 3.87 10.68 -5.15
C GLN A 6 3.24 11.30 -3.91
N ALA A 7 3.63 12.53 -3.57
CA ALA A 7 3.10 13.21 -2.39
C ALA A 7 1.62 13.52 -2.53
N ILE A 8 1.19 13.96 -3.72
CA ILE A 8 -0.22 14.25 -3.99
C ILE A 8 -1.05 12.97 -3.92
N ALA A 9 -0.58 11.90 -4.55
CA ALA A 9 -1.28 10.63 -4.55
C ALA A 9 -1.41 10.07 -3.14
N GLN A 10 -0.33 10.14 -2.36
CA GLN A 10 -0.35 9.69 -0.97
C GLN A 10 -1.36 10.48 -0.15
N GLN A 11 -1.39 11.80 -0.30
CA GLN A 11 -2.35 12.65 0.40
C GLN A 11 -3.79 12.32 0.00
N CYS A 12 -4.05 12.08 -1.27
CA CYS A 12 -5.37 11.70 -1.74
C CYS A 12 -5.82 10.39 -1.10
N VAL A 13 -4.95 9.38 -1.10
CA VAL A 13 -5.28 8.09 -0.50
C VAL A 13 -5.55 8.25 0.99
N GLU A 14 -4.71 8.97 1.71
CA GLU A 14 -4.89 9.18 3.14
C GLU A 14 -6.17 9.96 3.44
N THR A 15 -6.51 10.95 2.61
CA THR A 15 -7.74 11.71 2.76
C THR A 15 -8.96 10.81 2.58
N TYR A 16 -8.97 9.98 1.54
CA TYR A 16 -10.07 9.04 1.32
C TYR A 16 -10.18 8.04 2.47
N LEU A 17 -9.05 7.55 2.99
CA LEU A 17 -9.07 6.65 4.14
C LEU A 17 -9.67 7.33 5.38
N ALA A 18 -9.31 8.59 5.62
CA ALA A 18 -9.83 9.36 6.74
C ALA A 18 -11.34 9.59 6.62
N LEU A 19 -11.84 9.73 5.39
CA LEU A 19 -13.26 9.91 5.13
C LEU A 19 -14.04 8.59 5.13
N GLY A 20 -13.36 7.46 5.24
CA GLY A 20 -13.99 6.15 5.18
C GLY A 20 -14.29 5.68 3.77
N ASP A 21 -13.78 6.38 2.75
CA ASP A 21 -14.00 6.04 1.35
C ASP A 21 -12.90 5.11 0.86
N HIS A 22 -12.94 3.87 1.33
CA HIS A 22 -11.89 2.90 1.06
C HIS A 22 -11.81 2.51 -0.42
N GLU A 23 -12.94 2.48 -1.12
CA GLU A 23 -12.96 2.15 -2.54
C GLU A 23 -12.15 3.14 -3.37
N GLN A 24 -12.34 4.44 -3.13
CA GLN A 24 -11.59 5.47 -3.83
C GLN A 24 -10.11 5.45 -3.47
N ALA A 25 -9.81 5.21 -2.18
CA ALA A 25 -8.43 5.07 -1.74
C ALA A 25 -7.73 3.93 -2.48
N ILE A 26 -8.39 2.78 -2.58
CA ILE A 26 -7.86 1.61 -3.28
C ILE A 26 -7.64 1.91 -4.76
N GLU A 27 -8.62 2.54 -5.39
CA GLU A 27 -8.55 2.85 -6.82
C GLU A 27 -7.37 3.78 -7.13
N VAL A 28 -7.22 4.87 -6.37
CA VAL A 28 -6.12 5.82 -6.56
C VAL A 28 -4.78 5.14 -6.31
N ALA A 29 -4.67 4.38 -5.21
CA ALA A 29 -3.42 3.71 -4.86
C ALA A 29 -3.02 2.70 -5.94
N ASN A 30 -3.96 1.91 -6.43
CA ASN A 30 -3.69 0.95 -7.50
C ASN A 30 -3.23 1.64 -8.79
N HIS A 31 -3.89 2.73 -9.14
CA HIS A 31 -3.55 3.48 -10.34
C HIS A 31 -2.11 4.00 -10.30
N VAL A 32 -1.73 4.58 -9.17
CA VAL A 32 -0.38 5.14 -9.01
C VAL A 32 0.66 4.02 -8.89
N LEU A 33 0.32 2.93 -8.22
CA LEU A 33 1.25 1.81 -8.06
C LEU A 33 1.55 1.09 -9.37
N GLN A 34 0.70 1.23 -10.38
CA GLN A 34 1.01 0.72 -11.72
C GLN A 34 2.23 1.43 -12.31
N ALA A 35 2.38 2.72 -12.04
CA ALA A 35 3.52 3.52 -12.49
C ALA A 35 4.69 3.45 -11.51
N LEU A 36 4.40 3.32 -10.21
CA LEU A 36 5.39 3.35 -9.14
C LEU A 36 5.21 2.14 -8.22
N PRO A 37 5.49 0.92 -8.70
CA PRO A 37 5.14 -0.30 -7.96
C PRO A 37 5.89 -0.49 -6.65
N LEU A 38 7.01 0.22 -6.45
CA LEU A 38 7.79 0.08 -5.22
C LEU A 38 7.63 1.29 -4.29
N ASN A 39 6.54 2.04 -4.44
CA ASN A 39 6.26 3.17 -3.56
C ASN A 39 5.74 2.63 -2.21
N THR A 40 6.58 2.69 -1.19
CA THR A 40 6.27 2.13 0.13
C THR A 40 5.07 2.78 0.79
N PRO A 41 4.96 4.12 0.89
CA PRO A 41 3.79 4.74 1.54
C PRO A 41 2.47 4.37 0.88
N LEU A 42 2.42 4.29 -0.45
CA LEU A 42 1.20 3.91 -1.16
C LEU A 42 0.87 2.44 -0.96
N THR A 43 1.88 1.58 -0.93
CA THR A 43 1.68 0.15 -0.64
C THR A 43 1.08 -0.03 0.75
N GLU A 44 1.61 0.68 1.74
CA GLU A 44 1.09 0.63 3.10
C GLU A 44 -0.34 1.15 3.18
N ALA A 45 -0.64 2.27 2.50
CA ALA A 45 -1.99 2.81 2.47
C ALA A 45 -2.97 1.84 1.81
N LEU A 46 -2.55 1.19 0.73
CA LEU A 46 -3.37 0.19 0.05
C LEU A 46 -3.66 -1.00 0.95
N MET A 47 -2.67 -1.47 1.69
CA MET A 47 -2.87 -2.55 2.65
C MET A 47 -3.88 -2.15 3.73
N ARG A 48 -3.77 -0.93 4.27
CA ARG A 48 -4.71 -0.44 5.28
C ARG A 48 -6.13 -0.36 4.73
N ALA A 49 -6.28 0.11 3.49
CA ALA A 49 -7.59 0.22 2.87
C ALA A 49 -8.26 -1.15 2.71
N HIS A 50 -7.52 -2.14 2.23
CA HIS A 50 -8.05 -3.50 2.10
C HIS A 50 -8.38 -4.12 3.46
N ALA A 51 -7.53 -3.89 4.46
CA ALA A 51 -7.79 -4.38 5.82
C ALA A 51 -9.05 -3.76 6.40
N ALA A 52 -9.28 -2.48 6.14
CA ALA A 52 -10.48 -1.78 6.62
C ALA A 52 -11.76 -2.34 6.01
N THR A 53 -11.68 -2.89 4.79
CA THR A 53 -12.83 -3.54 4.15
C THR A 53 -12.95 -5.01 4.52
N GLY A 54 -12.03 -5.54 5.34
CA GLY A 54 -12.03 -6.94 5.76
C GLY A 54 -11.40 -7.89 4.75
N ASP A 55 -10.73 -7.37 3.74
CA ASP A 55 -10.13 -8.18 2.67
C ASP A 55 -8.67 -8.48 2.98
N LEU A 56 -8.44 -9.37 3.94
CA LEU A 56 -7.09 -9.71 4.38
C LEU A 56 -6.32 -10.53 3.34
N THR A 57 -7.02 -11.27 2.50
CA THR A 57 -6.39 -12.01 1.42
C THR A 57 -5.67 -11.05 0.47
N THR A 58 -6.33 -9.93 0.13
CA THR A 58 -5.74 -8.94 -0.76
C THR A 58 -4.60 -8.19 -0.07
N VAL A 59 -4.69 -7.95 1.25
CA VAL A 59 -3.58 -7.37 2.02
C VAL A 59 -2.33 -8.22 1.85
N ASP A 60 -2.46 -9.52 2.01
CA ASP A 60 -1.34 -10.45 1.85
C ASP A 60 -0.81 -10.44 0.42
N THR A 61 -1.70 -10.43 -0.57
CA THR A 61 -1.33 -10.38 -1.98
C THR A 61 -0.54 -9.11 -2.31
N VAL A 62 -1.00 -7.95 -1.82
CA VAL A 62 -0.31 -6.68 -2.04
C VAL A 62 1.09 -6.71 -1.42
N TYR A 63 1.19 -7.21 -0.20
CA TYR A 63 2.48 -7.30 0.49
C TYR A 63 3.45 -8.21 -0.25
N ARG A 64 2.99 -9.36 -0.69
CA ARG A 64 3.83 -10.32 -1.42
C ARG A 64 4.30 -9.75 -2.75
N ALA A 65 3.41 -9.09 -3.48
CA ALA A 65 3.78 -8.46 -4.74
C ALA A 65 4.84 -7.37 -4.53
N TYR A 66 4.68 -6.58 -3.48
CA TYR A 66 5.65 -5.54 -3.14
C TYR A 66 7.01 -6.15 -2.76
N THR A 67 7.00 -7.16 -1.89
CA THR A 67 8.23 -7.84 -1.45
C THR A 67 8.95 -8.48 -2.64
N ASP A 68 8.21 -9.16 -3.51
CA ASP A 68 8.75 -9.82 -4.69
C ASP A 68 9.40 -8.80 -5.63
N GLY A 69 8.74 -7.64 -5.81
CA GLY A 69 9.29 -6.55 -6.61
C GLY A 69 10.58 -5.98 -6.02
N LEU A 70 10.64 -5.82 -4.68
CA LEU A 70 11.84 -5.33 -4.01
C LEU A 70 13.02 -6.27 -4.21
N VAL A 71 12.79 -7.57 -4.04
CA VAL A 71 13.85 -8.57 -4.21
C VAL A 71 14.32 -8.60 -5.67
N ARG A 72 13.38 -8.54 -6.60
CA ARG A 72 13.68 -8.66 -8.02
C ARG A 72 14.39 -7.45 -8.59
N VAL A 73 13.97 -6.25 -8.18
CA VAL A 73 14.48 -5.00 -8.75
C VAL A 73 15.64 -4.43 -7.93
N LEU A 74 15.49 -4.38 -6.61
CA LEU A 74 16.46 -3.74 -5.72
C LEU A 74 17.30 -4.74 -4.93
N ASN A 75 16.99 -6.02 -5.01
CA ASN A 75 17.64 -7.10 -4.26
C ASN A 75 17.71 -6.78 -2.77
N THR A 76 16.61 -6.30 -2.21
CA THR A 76 16.50 -5.92 -0.82
C THR A 76 15.19 -6.43 -0.21
N ASP A 77 15.16 -6.52 1.11
CA ASP A 77 13.97 -6.91 1.84
C ASP A 77 13.09 -5.69 2.15
N PRO A 78 11.79 -5.88 2.39
CA PRO A 78 10.93 -4.76 2.80
C PRO A 78 11.37 -4.18 4.14
N ASP A 79 11.03 -2.91 4.36
CA ASP A 79 11.32 -2.23 5.62
C ASP A 79 10.61 -2.91 6.79
N ASP A 80 11.21 -2.83 7.97
CA ASP A 80 10.60 -3.36 9.19
C ASP A 80 9.21 -2.76 9.44
N THR A 81 9.05 -1.47 9.13
CA THR A 81 7.77 -0.78 9.29
C THR A 81 6.69 -1.42 8.43
N THR A 82 6.99 -1.71 7.17
CA THR A 82 6.04 -2.35 6.26
C THR A 82 5.73 -3.78 6.69
N THR A 83 6.74 -4.52 7.10
CA THR A 83 6.58 -5.88 7.60
C THR A 83 5.72 -5.91 8.85
N ASP A 84 5.97 -5.00 9.80
CA ASP A 84 5.19 -4.88 11.01
C ASP A 84 3.74 -4.52 10.70
N LEU A 85 3.52 -3.60 9.77
CA LEU A 85 2.17 -3.22 9.38
C LEU A 85 1.42 -4.41 8.79
N HIS A 86 2.04 -5.16 7.90
CA HIS A 86 1.44 -6.36 7.30
C HIS A 86 1.04 -7.34 8.40
N HIS A 87 1.96 -7.58 9.34
CA HIS A 87 1.71 -8.50 10.45
C HIS A 87 0.56 -8.01 11.34
N GLN A 88 0.53 -6.72 11.66
CA GLN A 88 -0.54 -6.14 12.47
C GLN A 88 -1.90 -6.25 11.78
N LEU A 89 -1.97 -5.94 10.50
CA LEU A 89 -3.23 -5.97 9.76
C LEU A 89 -3.79 -7.38 9.65
N VAL A 90 -2.93 -8.36 9.41
CA VAL A 90 -3.34 -9.76 9.28
C VAL A 90 -3.70 -10.37 10.63
N THR A 91 -2.97 -9.99 11.68
CA THR A 91 -3.17 -10.54 13.03
C THR A 91 -4.36 -9.89 13.75
N ALA A 92 -4.61 -8.60 13.49
CA ALA A 92 -5.63 -7.83 14.21
C ALA A 92 -7.07 -8.25 13.89
N SER A 93 -7.25 -9.09 12.90
CA SER A 93 -8.59 -9.62 12.58
C SER A 93 -8.71 -11.05 13.06
#